data_d6663c6f5999f14716e96e1936b135d5
#
_entry.id   d6663c6f5999f14716e96e1936b135d5
#
_cell.length_a   1.000
_cell.length_b   1.000
_cell.length_c   1.000
_cell.angle_alpha   90.00
_cell.angle_beta   90.00
_cell.angle_gamma   90.00
#
_symmetry.space_group_name_H-M   'P 1'
#
loop_
_entity.id
_entity.type
_entity.pdbx_description
1 polymer ?
#
loop_
_entity_poly.entity_id
_entity_poly.type
_entity_poly.pdbx_seq_one_letter_code
_entity_poly.pdbx_strand_id
1 'polypeptide(L)'
;EGEVLVQLHTLGFDPAQKGWMENLGGYVAPTEIGEVMPGSALGEVVASNDPAFQPGDQVSGRLGWQDYATVAGQELRKVRNDDLLTANMGTLGITGMTAYFGLEKHGKPFAGDTVVITGAAGATGSVAGQIAKIAGCRVIGIAGGPEKCAWLKSVCGFDEAIDYKSENVRARVRE
;
A
#
# COMPACT_ATOMS: atom_id res chain seq x y z
N GLU A 1 -31.26 -5.24 -1.90
CA GLU A 1 -31.24 -3.82 -2.34
C GLU A 1 -29.84 -3.25 -2.09
N GLY A 2 -29.30 -2.46 -3.03
CA GLY A 2 -27.99 -1.82 -2.88
C GLY A 2 -26.78 -2.71 -3.20
N GLU A 3 -26.97 -3.85 -3.85
CA GLU A 3 -25.86 -4.71 -4.29
C GLU A 3 -25.30 -4.26 -5.62
N VAL A 4 -23.98 -4.42 -5.75
CA VAL A 4 -23.20 -4.08 -6.94
C VAL A 4 -22.38 -5.29 -7.34
N LEU A 5 -22.49 -5.71 -8.61
CA LEU A 5 -21.65 -6.74 -9.22
C LEU A 5 -20.44 -6.08 -9.84
N VAL A 6 -19.28 -6.49 -9.42
CA VAL A 6 -17.97 -5.96 -9.85
C VAL A 6 -17.18 -7.08 -10.53
N GLN A 7 -16.66 -6.82 -11.73
CA GLN A 7 -15.62 -7.63 -12.35
C GLN A 7 -14.25 -7.11 -11.93
N LEU A 8 -13.44 -7.97 -11.32
CA LEU A 8 -12.13 -7.59 -10.81
C LEU A 8 -11.07 -7.70 -11.91
N HIS A 9 -10.15 -6.75 -11.94
CA HIS A 9 -9.02 -6.74 -12.87
C HIS A 9 -7.66 -6.51 -12.19
N THR A 10 -7.64 -6.07 -10.91
CA THR A 10 -6.40 -5.87 -10.14
C THR A 10 -6.61 -6.33 -8.72
N LEU A 11 -5.75 -7.22 -8.25
CA LEU A 11 -5.78 -7.76 -6.89
C LEU A 11 -4.66 -7.15 -6.06
N GLY A 12 -4.97 -6.76 -4.82
CA GLY A 12 -3.98 -6.35 -3.84
C GLY A 12 -3.23 -7.54 -3.27
N PHE A 13 -1.91 -7.40 -3.19
CA PHE A 13 -1.03 -8.37 -2.55
C PHE A 13 -0.43 -7.75 -1.29
N ASP A 14 -0.84 -8.25 -0.11
CA ASP A 14 -0.48 -7.68 1.18
C ASP A 14 0.14 -8.75 2.10
N PRO A 15 1.22 -8.44 2.83
CA PRO A 15 1.82 -9.37 3.80
C PRO A 15 0.85 -9.93 4.84
N ALA A 16 -0.23 -9.22 5.18
CA ALA A 16 -1.25 -9.69 6.12
C ALA A 16 -1.95 -10.98 5.65
N GLN A 17 -2.09 -11.18 4.34
CA GLN A 17 -2.70 -12.37 3.74
C GLN A 17 -1.95 -13.65 4.14
N LYS A 18 -0.61 -13.57 4.27
CA LYS A 18 0.17 -14.70 4.80
C LYS A 18 -0.25 -15.08 6.21
N GLY A 19 -0.46 -14.09 7.08
CA GLY A 19 -0.93 -14.32 8.45
C GLY A 19 -2.33 -14.94 8.51
N TRP A 20 -3.21 -14.55 7.58
CA TRP A 20 -4.57 -15.12 7.49
C TRP A 20 -4.56 -16.58 6.98
N MET A 21 -3.62 -16.95 6.10
CA MET A 21 -3.46 -18.34 5.66
C MET A 21 -2.82 -19.24 6.74
N GLU A 22 -1.88 -18.71 7.51
CA GLU A 22 -1.09 -19.49 8.48
C GLU A 22 -1.74 -19.61 9.86
N ASN A 23 -2.88 -18.95 10.10
CA ASN A 23 -3.58 -18.94 11.39
C ASN A 23 -2.65 -18.59 12.57
N LEU A 24 -1.84 -17.55 12.41
CA LEU A 24 -0.86 -17.14 13.43
C LEU A 24 -1.47 -16.46 14.67
N GLY A 25 -2.79 -16.51 14.79
CA GLY A 25 -3.54 -15.80 15.83
C GLY A 25 -3.56 -14.29 15.57
N GLY A 26 -4.72 -13.70 15.42
CA GLY A 26 -4.87 -12.28 15.11
C GLY A 26 -6.31 -11.84 15.31
N TYR A 27 -6.57 -10.58 14.97
CA TYR A 27 -7.91 -9.98 15.04
C TYR A 27 -8.80 -10.34 13.83
N VAL A 28 -8.26 -11.04 12.84
CA VAL A 28 -9.00 -11.56 11.68
C VAL A 28 -9.00 -13.08 11.75
N ALA A 29 -10.14 -13.69 11.51
CA ALA A 29 -10.23 -15.14 11.40
C ALA A 29 -9.36 -15.68 10.27
N PRO A 30 -8.73 -16.85 10.42
CA PRO A 30 -7.99 -17.47 9.35
C PRO A 30 -8.90 -17.79 8.17
N THR A 31 -8.33 -17.73 6.97
CA THR A 31 -9.04 -18.13 5.75
C THR A 31 -8.95 -19.64 5.58
N GLU A 32 -10.07 -20.29 5.49
CA GLU A 32 -10.15 -21.74 5.32
C GLU A 32 -9.97 -22.14 3.84
N ILE A 33 -9.58 -23.39 3.62
CA ILE A 33 -9.47 -23.94 2.25
C ILE A 33 -10.85 -23.98 1.61
N GLY A 34 -10.99 -23.37 0.45
CA GLY A 34 -12.25 -23.24 -0.30
C GLY A 34 -12.94 -21.90 -0.12
N GLU A 35 -12.46 -21.05 0.78
CA GLU A 35 -12.93 -19.66 0.94
C GLU A 35 -12.17 -18.70 0.02
N VAL A 36 -12.80 -17.58 -0.30
CA VAL A 36 -12.14 -16.49 -1.04
C VAL A 36 -11.10 -15.83 -0.15
N MET A 37 -9.85 -15.76 -0.62
CA MET A 37 -8.80 -15.03 0.08
C MET A 37 -9.20 -13.55 0.22
N PRO A 38 -9.34 -13.03 1.46
CA PRO A 38 -9.64 -11.62 1.65
C PRO A 38 -8.53 -10.72 1.08
N GLY A 39 -8.93 -9.59 0.50
CA GLY A 39 -7.97 -8.65 -0.05
C GLY A 39 -8.64 -7.46 -0.70
N SER A 40 -7.88 -6.39 -0.84
CA SER A 40 -8.31 -5.24 -1.62
C SER A 40 -8.21 -5.55 -3.10
N ALA A 41 -9.13 -5.01 -3.89
CA ALA A 41 -9.09 -5.13 -5.34
C ALA A 41 -9.62 -3.87 -6.01
N LEU A 42 -9.30 -3.74 -7.31
CA LEU A 42 -9.92 -2.82 -8.25
C LEU A 42 -10.75 -3.62 -9.25
N GLY A 43 -11.84 -3.04 -9.65
CA GLY A 43 -12.70 -3.65 -10.67
C GLY A 43 -13.64 -2.64 -11.29
N GLU A 44 -14.37 -3.13 -12.28
CA GLU A 44 -15.39 -2.40 -13.00
C GLU A 44 -16.77 -2.90 -12.59
N VAL A 45 -17.70 -1.98 -12.37
CA VAL A 45 -19.11 -2.31 -12.12
C VAL A 45 -19.71 -2.90 -13.38
N VAL A 46 -20.24 -4.12 -13.29
CA VAL A 46 -20.94 -4.81 -14.38
C VAL A 46 -22.45 -4.59 -14.29
N ALA A 47 -23.00 -4.64 -13.08
CA ALA A 47 -24.40 -4.38 -12.80
C ALA A 47 -24.57 -3.79 -11.40
N SER A 48 -25.60 -3.00 -11.19
CA SER A 48 -25.86 -2.37 -9.90
C SER A 48 -27.35 -2.25 -9.61
N ASN A 49 -27.72 -2.54 -8.35
CA ASN A 49 -29.00 -2.17 -7.75
C ASN A 49 -28.85 -0.99 -6.78
N ASP A 50 -27.67 -0.38 -6.70
CA ASP A 50 -27.39 0.82 -5.93
C ASP A 50 -27.33 2.03 -6.87
N PRO A 51 -28.18 3.07 -6.66
CA PRO A 51 -28.24 4.22 -7.56
C PRO A 51 -26.94 5.07 -7.59
N ALA A 52 -26.05 4.85 -6.62
CA ALA A 52 -24.74 5.52 -6.62
C ALA A 52 -23.76 4.94 -7.62
N PHE A 53 -24.01 3.74 -8.18
CA PHE A 53 -23.11 3.04 -9.09
C PHE A 53 -23.80 2.68 -10.39
N GLN A 54 -23.06 2.75 -11.49
CA GLN A 54 -23.54 2.34 -12.82
C GLN A 54 -22.50 1.46 -13.52
N PRO A 55 -22.90 0.61 -14.46
CA PRO A 55 -21.98 -0.16 -15.29
C PRO A 55 -20.89 0.74 -15.91
N GLY A 56 -19.64 0.28 -15.86
CA GLY A 56 -18.46 1.03 -16.30
C GLY A 56 -17.76 1.86 -15.21
N ASP A 57 -18.38 2.08 -14.05
CA ASP A 57 -17.71 2.74 -12.93
C ASP A 57 -16.51 1.91 -12.46
N GLN A 58 -15.36 2.57 -12.30
CA GLN A 58 -14.21 1.95 -11.66
C GLN A 58 -14.31 2.08 -10.14
N VAL A 59 -14.09 0.96 -9.45
CA VAL A 59 -14.28 0.88 -8.00
C VAL A 59 -13.13 0.17 -7.32
N SER A 60 -12.91 0.50 -6.05
CA SER A 60 -12.03 -0.23 -5.14
C SER A 60 -12.81 -0.67 -3.91
N GLY A 61 -12.46 -1.84 -3.36
CA GLY A 61 -13.08 -2.39 -2.16
C GLY A 61 -12.34 -3.62 -1.64
N ARG A 62 -12.82 -4.20 -0.54
CA ARG A 62 -12.35 -5.50 -0.05
C ARG A 62 -13.09 -6.62 -0.77
N LEU A 63 -12.73 -6.85 -2.01
CA LEU A 63 -13.45 -7.73 -2.92
C LEU A 63 -12.91 -9.17 -2.95
N GLY A 64 -11.78 -9.41 -2.29
CA GLY A 64 -11.14 -10.72 -2.26
C GLY A 64 -10.47 -11.11 -3.59
N TRP A 65 -9.85 -12.31 -3.60
CA TRP A 65 -9.19 -12.85 -4.80
C TRP A 65 -10.17 -13.71 -5.58
N GLN A 66 -10.88 -13.11 -6.47
CA GLN A 66 -11.89 -13.74 -7.33
C GLN A 66 -12.09 -12.92 -8.61
N ASP A 67 -12.74 -13.48 -9.62
CA ASP A 67 -12.99 -12.77 -10.88
C ASP A 67 -14.16 -11.79 -10.77
N TYR A 68 -15.16 -12.14 -9.98
CA TYR A 68 -16.36 -11.33 -9.74
C TYR A 68 -16.71 -11.30 -8.26
N ALA A 69 -17.17 -10.15 -7.79
CA ALA A 69 -17.70 -9.98 -6.44
C ALA A 69 -19.05 -9.27 -6.47
N THR A 70 -19.99 -9.76 -5.66
CA THR A 70 -21.24 -9.04 -5.37
C THR A 70 -21.14 -8.51 -3.94
N VAL A 71 -21.19 -7.20 -3.77
CA VAL A 71 -21.03 -6.52 -2.49
C VAL A 71 -22.02 -5.37 -2.34
N ALA A 72 -22.26 -4.91 -1.13
CA ALA A 72 -23.04 -3.71 -0.89
C ALA A 72 -22.29 -2.47 -1.39
N GLY A 73 -22.99 -1.51 -2.00
CA GLY A 73 -22.36 -0.29 -2.53
C GLY A 73 -21.56 0.49 -1.49
N GLN A 74 -21.98 0.48 -0.22
CA GLN A 74 -21.25 1.12 0.88
C GLN A 74 -19.84 0.54 1.14
N GLU A 75 -19.54 -0.66 0.66
CA GLU A 75 -18.22 -1.29 0.73
C GLU A 75 -17.30 -0.88 -0.41
N LEU A 76 -17.84 -0.15 -1.38
CA LEU A 76 -17.14 0.30 -2.57
C LEU A 76 -16.81 1.80 -2.50
N ARG A 77 -15.68 2.13 -3.08
CA ARG A 77 -15.26 3.51 -3.34
C ARG A 77 -15.03 3.67 -4.85
N LYS A 78 -15.72 4.64 -5.47
CA LYS A 78 -15.38 5.01 -6.84
C LYS A 78 -13.96 5.54 -6.94
N VAL A 79 -13.26 5.11 -7.96
CA VAL A 79 -11.91 5.57 -8.29
C VAL A 79 -11.87 6.14 -9.70
N ARG A 80 -10.90 7.02 -9.96
CA ARG A 80 -10.73 7.56 -11.31
C ARG A 80 -10.23 6.47 -12.24
N ASN A 81 -10.78 6.42 -13.44
CA ASN A 81 -10.26 5.61 -14.53
C ASN A 81 -9.23 6.43 -15.31
N ASP A 82 -8.03 6.54 -14.77
CA ASP A 82 -6.92 7.28 -15.34
C ASP A 82 -5.61 6.49 -15.18
N ASP A 83 -4.50 7.04 -15.64
CA ASP A 83 -3.17 6.41 -15.55
C ASP A 83 -2.72 6.11 -14.11
N LEU A 84 -3.42 6.68 -13.11
CA LEU A 84 -3.16 6.46 -11.70
C LEU A 84 -4.08 5.42 -11.05
N LEU A 85 -4.87 4.68 -11.84
CA LEU A 85 -5.83 3.70 -11.32
C LEU A 85 -5.19 2.75 -10.30
N THR A 86 -4.04 2.15 -10.63
CA THR A 86 -3.34 1.22 -9.74
C THR A 86 -2.73 1.89 -8.50
N ALA A 87 -2.51 3.21 -8.53
CA ALA A 87 -2.05 3.94 -7.36
C ALA A 87 -3.04 3.88 -6.20
N ASN A 88 -4.34 3.64 -6.48
CA ASN A 88 -5.36 3.43 -5.46
C ASN A 88 -5.12 2.18 -4.60
N MET A 89 -4.32 1.23 -5.08
CA MET A 89 -3.90 0.05 -4.33
C MET A 89 -2.62 0.28 -3.50
N GLY A 90 -1.89 1.35 -3.76
CA GLY A 90 -0.61 1.69 -3.14
C GLY A 90 -0.61 3.09 -2.52
N THR A 91 -0.03 4.04 -3.23
CA THR A 91 0.21 5.42 -2.76
C THR A 91 -1.07 6.17 -2.38
N LEU A 92 -2.16 5.97 -3.10
CA LEU A 92 -3.49 6.53 -2.79
C LEU A 92 -4.37 5.57 -1.98
N GLY A 93 -3.83 4.42 -1.58
CA GLY A 93 -4.47 3.40 -0.75
C GLY A 93 -3.91 3.36 0.67
N ILE A 94 -4.05 2.18 1.30
CA ILE A 94 -3.71 1.98 2.72
C ILE A 94 -2.23 2.25 3.03
N THR A 95 -1.32 1.86 2.15
CA THR A 95 0.13 2.04 2.38
C THR A 95 0.54 3.50 2.34
N GLY A 96 -0.02 4.27 1.39
CA GLY A 96 0.21 5.72 1.32
C GLY A 96 -0.41 6.48 2.47
N MET A 97 -1.65 6.14 2.85
CA MET A 97 -2.30 6.71 4.03
C MET A 97 -1.51 6.41 5.31
N THR A 98 -1.01 5.18 5.46
CA THR A 98 -0.17 4.80 6.60
C THR A 98 1.12 5.65 6.66
N ALA A 99 1.79 5.81 5.52
CA ALA A 99 2.99 6.65 5.44
C ALA A 99 2.69 8.12 5.78
N TYR A 100 1.65 8.67 5.17
CA TYR A 100 1.25 10.07 5.37
C TYR A 100 0.89 10.38 6.82
N PHE A 101 -0.08 9.64 7.38
CA PHE A 101 -0.53 9.88 8.75
C PHE A 101 0.52 9.50 9.79
N GLY A 102 1.35 8.48 9.52
CA GLY A 102 2.48 8.13 10.36
C GLY A 102 3.47 9.28 10.50
N LEU A 103 3.81 9.93 9.40
CA LEU A 103 4.67 11.11 9.42
C LEU A 103 3.96 12.34 9.99
N GLU A 104 2.76 12.65 9.54
CA GLU A 104 2.02 13.86 9.92
C GLU A 104 1.63 13.87 11.40
N LYS A 105 1.14 12.73 11.95
CA LYS A 105 0.66 12.66 13.33
C LYS A 105 1.75 12.33 14.34
N HIS A 106 2.72 11.51 13.97
CA HIS A 106 3.70 10.96 14.90
C HIS A 106 5.12 11.42 14.60
N GLY A 107 5.59 11.26 13.36
CA GLY A 107 6.96 11.65 12.98
C GLY A 107 7.18 13.14 13.03
N LYS A 108 6.25 13.90 12.50
CA LYS A 108 6.27 15.39 12.43
C LYS A 108 7.63 15.95 12.00
N PRO A 109 8.20 15.48 10.90
CA PRO A 109 9.51 15.94 10.47
C PRO A 109 9.43 17.38 9.93
N PHE A 110 10.46 18.18 10.23
CA PHE A 110 10.62 19.55 9.72
C PHE A 110 11.71 19.59 8.64
N ALA A 111 11.66 20.63 7.81
CA ALA A 111 12.71 20.85 6.82
C ALA A 111 14.09 20.95 7.49
N GLY A 112 15.04 20.19 6.96
CA GLY A 112 16.38 20.04 7.52
C GLY A 112 16.59 18.88 8.49
N ASP A 113 15.51 18.23 8.93
CA ASP A 113 15.62 17.00 9.74
C ASP A 113 16.21 15.85 8.93
N THR A 114 16.86 14.91 9.63
CA THR A 114 17.26 13.62 9.06
C THR A 114 16.26 12.56 9.44
N VAL A 115 15.61 11.96 8.44
CA VAL A 115 14.62 10.89 8.60
C VAL A 115 15.24 9.56 8.19
N VAL A 116 15.28 8.61 9.10
CA VAL A 116 15.77 7.24 8.85
C VAL A 116 14.58 6.29 8.73
N ILE A 117 14.50 5.57 7.61
CA ILE A 117 13.39 4.67 7.30
C ILE A 117 13.88 3.24 7.17
N THR A 118 13.36 2.36 8.01
CA THR A 118 13.56 0.91 7.89
C THR A 118 12.55 0.29 6.93
N GLY A 119 12.93 -0.80 6.24
CA GLY A 119 12.08 -1.38 5.21
C GLY A 119 11.79 -0.38 4.08
N ALA A 120 12.74 0.52 3.81
CA ALA A 120 12.58 1.68 2.95
C ALA A 120 12.14 1.35 1.53
N ALA A 121 12.56 0.22 0.98
CA ALA A 121 12.17 -0.23 -0.37
C ALA A 121 10.82 -0.98 -0.39
N GLY A 122 10.10 -1.04 0.72
CA GLY A 122 8.74 -1.57 0.79
C GLY A 122 7.69 -0.53 0.41
N ALA A 123 6.44 -0.97 0.25
CA ALA A 123 5.33 -0.12 -0.20
C ALA A 123 5.13 1.14 0.68
N THR A 124 5.09 0.95 2.01
CA THR A 124 4.92 2.07 2.95
C THR A 124 6.21 2.89 3.09
N GLY A 125 7.37 2.23 3.21
CA GLY A 125 8.65 2.89 3.45
C GLY A 125 9.08 3.80 2.29
N SER A 126 8.87 3.37 1.05
CA SER A 126 9.22 4.17 -0.13
C SER A 126 8.36 5.42 -0.25
N VAL A 127 7.08 5.33 0.09
CA VAL A 127 6.19 6.49 0.11
C VAL A 127 6.54 7.43 1.26
N ALA A 128 6.80 6.89 2.46
CA ALA A 128 7.18 7.70 3.62
C ALA A 128 8.45 8.53 3.35
N GLY A 129 9.45 7.92 2.72
CA GLY A 129 10.68 8.64 2.38
C GLY A 129 10.46 9.75 1.35
N GLN A 130 9.64 9.51 0.34
CA GLN A 130 9.31 10.54 -0.64
C GLN A 130 8.52 11.69 0.00
N ILE A 131 7.59 11.41 0.90
CA ILE A 131 6.88 12.46 1.67
C ILE A 131 7.86 13.26 2.51
N ALA A 132 8.81 12.60 3.19
CA ALA A 132 9.85 13.28 3.96
C ALA A 132 10.75 14.15 3.07
N LYS A 133 11.08 13.69 1.84
CA LYS A 133 11.80 14.50 0.84
C LYS A 133 11.02 15.75 0.46
N ILE A 134 9.72 15.61 0.20
CA ILE A 134 8.82 16.75 -0.10
C ILE A 134 8.80 17.75 1.06
N ALA A 135 8.86 17.28 2.30
CA ALA A 135 8.94 18.12 3.49
C ALA A 135 10.31 18.79 3.70
N GLY A 136 11.29 18.54 2.82
CA GLY A 136 12.63 19.15 2.89
C GLY A 136 13.61 18.45 3.83
N CYS A 137 13.36 17.17 4.16
CA CYS A 137 14.23 16.37 5.01
C CYS A 137 15.39 15.73 4.24
N ARG A 138 16.48 15.43 4.94
CA ARG A 138 17.46 14.44 4.51
C ARG A 138 16.93 13.05 4.82
N VAL A 139 16.88 12.16 3.83
CA VAL A 139 16.29 10.83 3.98
C VAL A 139 17.31 9.72 3.79
N ILE A 140 17.42 8.85 4.78
CA ILE A 140 18.29 7.68 4.78
C ILE A 140 17.40 6.43 4.79
N GLY A 141 17.50 5.61 3.74
CA GLY A 141 16.75 4.36 3.63
C GLY A 141 17.56 3.15 4.07
N ILE A 142 16.95 2.24 4.83
CA ILE A 142 17.55 0.94 5.17
C ILE A 142 16.81 -0.14 4.39
N ALA A 143 17.53 -0.86 3.51
CA ALA A 143 16.98 -1.91 2.66
C ALA A 143 17.95 -3.08 2.54
N GLY A 144 17.53 -4.19 1.96
CA GLY A 144 18.36 -5.38 1.81
C GLY A 144 18.79 -5.61 0.36
N GLY A 145 20.06 -5.42 0.10
CA GLY A 145 20.70 -5.64 -1.18
C GLY A 145 20.95 -4.38 -2.00
N PRO A 146 22.00 -4.40 -2.84
CA PRO A 146 22.47 -3.23 -3.58
C PRO A 146 21.45 -2.68 -4.56
N GLU A 147 20.65 -3.53 -5.20
CA GLU A 147 19.62 -3.11 -6.17
C GLU A 147 18.54 -2.24 -5.52
N LYS A 148 18.05 -2.64 -4.32
CA LYS A 148 17.07 -1.86 -3.58
C LYS A 148 17.64 -0.53 -3.10
N CYS A 149 18.89 -0.54 -2.65
CA CYS A 149 19.58 0.69 -2.23
C CYS A 149 19.80 1.65 -3.41
N ALA A 150 20.18 1.13 -4.56
CA ALA A 150 20.30 1.91 -5.78
C ALA A 150 18.95 2.52 -6.22
N TRP A 151 17.88 1.73 -6.20
CA TRP A 151 16.52 2.17 -6.53
C TRP A 151 16.02 3.28 -5.60
N LEU A 152 16.25 3.15 -4.29
CA LEU A 152 15.90 4.19 -3.32
C LEU A 152 16.53 5.53 -3.65
N LYS A 153 17.81 5.52 -4.06
CA LYS A 153 18.53 6.75 -4.41
C LYS A 153 18.13 7.30 -5.77
N SER A 154 18.08 6.46 -6.80
CA SER A 154 17.90 6.90 -8.19
C SER A 154 16.44 7.18 -8.56
N VAL A 155 15.47 6.48 -7.93
CA VAL A 155 14.05 6.59 -8.26
C VAL A 155 13.27 7.30 -7.16
N CYS A 156 13.48 6.92 -5.89
CA CYS A 156 12.74 7.51 -4.78
C CYS A 156 13.35 8.82 -4.25
N GLY A 157 14.55 9.22 -4.73
CA GLY A 157 15.19 10.46 -4.35
C GLY A 157 15.73 10.51 -2.92
N PHE A 158 16.01 9.36 -2.31
CA PHE A 158 16.64 9.29 -1.00
C PHE A 158 18.08 9.80 -1.09
N ASP A 159 18.53 10.50 -0.07
CA ASP A 159 19.90 11.03 -0.02
C ASP A 159 20.91 9.92 0.17
N GLU A 160 20.59 8.95 1.03
CA GLU A 160 21.42 7.77 1.30
C GLU A 160 20.60 6.50 1.43
N ALA A 161 21.27 5.37 1.23
CA ALA A 161 20.70 4.05 1.46
C ALA A 161 21.76 3.14 2.10
N ILE A 162 21.34 2.38 3.10
CA ILE A 162 22.17 1.44 3.87
C ILE A 162 21.69 0.02 3.56
N ASP A 163 22.60 -0.81 3.04
CA ASP A 163 22.33 -2.24 2.84
C ASP A 163 22.61 -3.01 4.15
N TYR A 164 21.55 -3.33 4.90
CA TYR A 164 21.65 -4.05 6.15
C TYR A 164 22.25 -5.47 6.03
N LYS A 165 22.37 -6.00 4.81
CA LYS A 165 22.97 -7.33 4.58
C LYS A 165 24.49 -7.27 4.51
N SER A 166 25.07 -6.13 4.16
CA SER A 166 26.50 -5.94 3.96
C SER A 166 27.13 -4.85 4.83
N GLU A 167 26.31 -3.96 5.41
CA GLU A 167 26.78 -2.82 6.19
C GLU A 167 26.33 -2.89 7.67
N ASN A 168 27.12 -2.29 8.56
CA ASN A 168 26.72 -2.10 9.95
C ASN A 168 25.81 -0.88 10.07
N VAL A 169 24.49 -1.12 10.11
CA VAL A 169 23.47 -0.08 10.17
C VAL A 169 23.72 0.91 11.33
N ARG A 170 24.10 0.41 12.53
CA ARG A 170 24.29 1.26 13.70
C ARG A 170 25.48 2.21 13.55
N ALA A 171 26.53 1.78 12.87
CA ALA A 171 27.69 2.64 12.57
C ALA A 171 27.30 3.71 11.54
N ARG A 172 26.67 3.28 10.43
CA ARG A 172 26.29 4.13 9.32
C ARG A 172 25.26 5.22 9.68
N VAL A 173 24.34 4.95 10.60
CA VAL A 173 23.35 5.96 11.04
C VAL A 173 23.97 7.03 11.96
N ARG A 174 25.17 6.78 12.52
CA ARG A 174 25.87 7.73 13.39
C ARG A 174 26.81 8.69 12.63
N GLU A 175 27.11 8.39 11.38
CA GLU A 175 27.86 9.23 10.44
C GLU A 175 26.98 10.35 9.88
#